data_62588c94778ce36ce3930f50435e7287
#
_entry.id   62588c94778ce36ce3930f50435e7287
#
_cell.length_a   1.000
_cell.length_b   1.000
_cell.length_c   1.000
_cell.angle_alpha   90.00
_cell.angle_beta   90.00
_cell.angle_gamma   90.00
#
_symmetry.space_group_name_H-M   'P 1'
#
loop_
_entity.id
_entity.type
_entity.pdbx_description
1 polymer ?
#
loop_
_entity_poly.entity_id
_entity_poly.type
_entity_poly.pdbx_seq_one_letter_code
_entity_poly.pdbx_strand_id
1 'polypeptide(L)'
;MIESKLWEKELYFMADVKKGEGLVYKNHPLRRVDNLIYYGSMADKYIVMFQILDTKKEQDMDVATRVSVQLQLTDPDLRSRDRVVKKSEKDSLYAAMDVGTIWLERALAGKL
;
A
#
# COMPACT_ATOMS: atom_id res chain seq x y z
N MET A 1 0.68 -12.13 -16.11
CA MET A 1 2.14 -12.13 -16.33
C MET A 1 2.86 -12.76 -15.17
N ILE A 2 3.83 -13.60 -15.46
CA ILE A 2 4.58 -14.34 -14.44
C ILE A 2 5.32 -13.40 -13.49
N GLU A 3 5.94 -12.37 -14.03
CA GLU A 3 6.68 -11.41 -13.22
C GLU A 3 5.78 -10.66 -12.24
N SER A 4 4.59 -10.27 -12.68
CA SER A 4 3.63 -9.59 -11.81
C SER A 4 3.20 -10.47 -10.65
N LYS A 5 2.91 -11.74 -10.92
CA LYS A 5 2.54 -12.70 -9.88
C LYS A 5 3.67 -12.93 -8.90
N LEU A 6 4.88 -13.07 -9.42
CA LEU A 6 6.05 -13.29 -8.58
C LEU A 6 6.30 -12.11 -7.66
N TRP A 7 6.19 -10.90 -8.21
CA TRP A 7 6.35 -9.67 -7.46
C TRP A 7 5.31 -9.57 -6.33
N GLU A 8 4.06 -9.89 -6.64
CA GLU A 8 2.98 -9.87 -5.67
C GLU A 8 3.20 -10.88 -4.54
N LYS A 9 3.65 -12.08 -4.87
CA LYS A 9 3.98 -13.10 -3.87
C LYS A 9 5.10 -12.64 -2.95
N GLU A 10 6.12 -12.04 -3.49
CA GLU A 10 7.23 -11.49 -2.69
C GLU A 10 6.75 -10.44 -1.72
N LEU A 11 5.90 -9.54 -2.18
CA LEU A 11 5.37 -8.48 -1.34
C LEU A 11 4.52 -9.06 -0.20
N TYR A 12 3.70 -10.03 -0.48
CA TYR A 12 2.90 -10.72 0.55
C TYR A 12 3.78 -11.42 1.57
N PHE A 13 4.76 -12.14 1.08
CA PHE A 13 5.67 -12.87 1.96
C PHE A 13 6.39 -11.92 2.90
N MET A 14 6.93 -10.85 2.39
CA MET A 14 7.66 -9.86 3.20
C MET A 14 6.73 -9.20 4.21
N ALA A 15 5.53 -8.85 3.81
CA ALA A 15 4.58 -8.21 4.71
C ALA A 15 4.13 -9.15 5.84
N ASP A 16 3.96 -10.45 5.54
CA ASP A 16 3.57 -11.42 6.55
C ASP A 16 4.71 -11.76 7.50
N VAL A 17 5.89 -12.00 6.97
CA VAL A 17 7.04 -12.40 7.78
C VAL A 17 7.48 -11.29 8.72
N LYS A 18 7.38 -10.05 8.28
CA LYS A 18 7.84 -8.89 9.06
C LYS A 18 6.69 -8.07 9.60
N LYS A 19 5.59 -8.70 9.90
CA LYS A 19 4.41 -8.02 10.43
C LYS A 19 4.77 -7.21 11.67
N GLY A 20 4.43 -5.92 11.65
CA GLY A 20 4.72 -5.02 12.75
C GLY A 20 6.12 -4.45 12.75
N GLU A 21 7.02 -4.94 11.89
CA GLU A 21 8.36 -4.41 11.76
C GLU A 21 8.48 -3.53 10.52
N GLY A 22 9.45 -2.63 10.53
CA GLY A 22 9.67 -1.75 9.40
C GLY A 22 10.38 -2.47 8.25
N LEU A 23 9.77 -2.44 7.08
CA LEU A 23 10.39 -2.85 5.82
C LEU A 23 10.57 -1.61 4.98
N VAL A 24 11.46 -1.68 3.99
CA VAL A 24 11.67 -0.57 3.06
C VAL A 24 11.40 -1.05 1.64
N TYR A 25 10.58 -0.28 0.92
CA TYR A 25 10.28 -0.54 -0.47
C TYR A 25 10.43 0.77 -1.24
N LYS A 26 11.27 0.79 -2.26
CA LYS A 26 11.54 1.99 -3.07
C LYS A 26 11.83 3.22 -2.19
N ASN A 27 12.69 3.02 -1.20
CA ASN A 27 13.18 4.06 -0.28
C ASN A 27 12.14 4.60 0.71
N HIS A 28 10.99 3.95 0.84
CA HIS A 28 9.99 4.35 1.81
C HIS A 28 9.61 3.18 2.70
N PRO A 29 9.29 3.43 3.97
CA PRO A 29 8.86 2.36 4.88
C PRO A 29 7.60 1.69 4.39
N LEU A 30 7.52 0.39 4.58
CA LEU A 30 6.35 -0.42 4.25
C LEU A 30 6.01 -1.27 5.45
N ARG A 31 4.79 -1.16 5.95
CA ARG A 31 4.36 -1.89 7.14
C ARG A 31 2.97 -2.45 6.94
N ARG A 32 2.77 -3.69 7.36
CA ARG A 32 1.47 -4.33 7.29
C ARG A 32 0.89 -4.53 8.69
N VAL A 33 -0.39 -4.23 8.83
CA VAL A 33 -1.18 -4.52 10.03
C VAL A 33 -2.48 -5.16 9.53
N ASP A 34 -2.64 -6.46 9.73
CA ASP A 34 -3.78 -7.25 9.25
C ASP A 34 -3.97 -7.10 7.74
N ASN A 35 -5.11 -6.57 7.30
CA ASN A 35 -5.37 -6.36 5.87
C ASN A 35 -5.04 -4.95 5.40
N LEU A 36 -4.34 -4.18 6.23
CA LEU A 36 -3.91 -2.83 5.89
C LEU A 36 -2.40 -2.81 5.67
N ILE A 37 -1.98 -2.11 4.64
CA ILE A 37 -0.56 -1.91 4.36
C ILE A 37 -0.32 -0.41 4.27
N TYR A 38 0.64 0.08 5.06
CA TYR A 38 1.01 1.49 5.05
C TYR A 38 2.33 1.68 4.33
N TYR A 39 2.37 2.60 3.40
CA TYR A 39 3.55 2.91 2.60
C TYR A 39 3.90 4.37 2.77
N GLY A 40 5.09 4.65 3.28
CA GLY A 40 5.56 5.98 3.59
C GLY A 40 5.79 6.15 5.08
N SER A 41 6.14 7.36 5.49
CA SER A 41 6.45 7.69 6.88
C SER A 41 5.46 8.71 7.43
N MET A 42 5.05 8.51 8.69
CA MET A 42 4.23 9.50 9.39
C MET A 42 5.00 10.81 9.65
N ALA A 43 6.31 10.80 9.47
CA ALA A 43 7.12 12.01 9.56
C ALA A 43 7.01 12.88 8.30
N ASP A 44 6.54 12.30 7.19
CA ASP A 44 6.30 13.04 5.96
C ASP A 44 4.87 13.57 5.95
N LYS A 45 4.59 14.47 5.02
CA LYS A 45 3.27 15.09 4.91
C LYS A 45 2.19 14.14 4.39
N TYR A 46 2.58 13.14 3.60
CA TYR A 46 1.66 12.19 2.97
C TYR A 46 2.08 10.76 3.25
N ILE A 47 1.09 9.89 3.27
CA ILE A 47 1.28 8.44 3.38
C ILE A 47 0.26 7.75 2.49
N VAL A 48 0.59 6.56 2.00
CA VAL A 48 -0.35 5.76 1.21
C VAL A 48 -0.81 4.57 2.04
N MET A 49 -2.10 4.31 2.05
CA MET A 49 -2.69 3.16 2.71
C MET A 49 -3.32 2.26 1.67
N PHE A 50 -3.00 0.97 1.75
CA PHE A 50 -3.64 -0.06 0.94
C PHE A 50 -4.49 -0.92 1.85
N GLN A 51 -5.72 -1.18 1.45
CA GLN A 51 -6.59 -2.10 2.17
C GLN A 51 -6.96 -3.26 1.25
N ILE A 52 -6.61 -4.47 1.68
CA ILE A 52 -6.97 -5.67 0.94
C ILE A 52 -8.42 -5.98 1.22
N LEU A 53 -9.26 -5.87 0.20
CA LEU A 53 -10.70 -6.04 0.33
C LEU A 53 -11.15 -7.46 0.04
N ASP A 54 -10.55 -8.10 -0.95
CA ASP A 54 -10.86 -9.48 -1.33
C ASP A 54 -9.60 -10.22 -1.71
N THR A 55 -9.60 -11.51 -1.44
CA THR A 55 -8.50 -12.42 -1.82
C THR A 55 -9.09 -13.67 -2.43
N LYS A 56 -8.26 -14.42 -3.16
CA LYS A 56 -8.58 -15.79 -3.55
C LYS A 56 -7.34 -16.66 -3.41
N LYS A 57 -7.54 -17.95 -3.28
CA LYS A 57 -6.42 -18.88 -3.15
C LYS A 57 -5.91 -19.30 -4.52
N GLU A 58 -4.59 -19.21 -4.68
CA GLU A 58 -3.88 -19.75 -5.84
C GLU A 58 -2.64 -20.47 -5.34
N GLN A 59 -2.56 -21.77 -5.62
CA GLN A 59 -1.39 -22.56 -5.25
C GLN A 59 -1.04 -22.41 -3.77
N ASP A 60 -2.03 -22.58 -2.90
CA ASP A 60 -1.91 -22.49 -1.45
C ASP A 60 -1.52 -21.11 -0.94
N MET A 61 -1.74 -20.09 -1.73
CA MET A 61 -1.38 -18.73 -1.39
C MET A 61 -2.60 -17.81 -1.56
N ASP A 62 -2.77 -16.89 -0.61
CA ASP A 62 -3.82 -15.88 -0.74
C ASP A 62 -3.32 -14.76 -1.64
N VAL A 63 -4.06 -14.49 -2.71
CA VAL A 63 -3.74 -13.45 -3.67
C VAL A 63 -4.83 -12.40 -3.64
N ALA A 64 -4.45 -11.14 -3.49
CA ALA A 64 -5.41 -10.04 -3.46
C ALA A 64 -6.08 -9.89 -4.81
N THR A 65 -7.41 -9.82 -4.80
CA THR A 65 -8.22 -9.63 -6.01
C THR A 65 -8.91 -8.27 -6.03
N ARG A 66 -8.92 -7.58 -4.90
CA ARG A 66 -9.43 -6.21 -4.82
C ARG A 66 -8.71 -5.47 -3.70
N VAL A 67 -8.12 -4.34 -4.03
CA VAL A 67 -7.33 -3.54 -3.10
C VAL A 67 -7.72 -2.08 -3.23
N SER A 68 -8.05 -1.46 -2.11
CA SER A 68 -8.28 -0.01 -2.05
C SER A 68 -6.94 0.70 -1.84
N VAL A 69 -6.71 1.76 -2.59
CA VAL A 69 -5.51 2.60 -2.47
C VAL A 69 -5.95 3.99 -2.06
N GLN A 70 -5.36 4.51 -0.98
CA GLN A 70 -5.67 5.86 -0.51
C GLN A 70 -4.39 6.64 -0.28
N LEU A 71 -4.32 7.83 -0.85
CA LEU A 71 -3.29 8.80 -0.50
C LEU A 71 -3.86 9.68 0.60
N GLN A 72 -3.16 9.74 1.74
CA GLN A 72 -3.65 10.42 2.92
C GLN A 72 -2.64 11.45 3.43
N LEU A 73 -3.17 12.51 4.04
CA LEU A 73 -2.38 13.43 4.84
C LEU A 73 -2.07 12.78 6.19
N THR A 74 -0.90 13.07 6.72
CA THR A 74 -0.46 12.49 8.01
C THR A 74 -0.84 13.36 9.20
N ASP A 75 -1.43 14.54 8.98
CA ASP A 75 -1.78 15.48 10.03
C ASP A 75 -2.73 14.84 11.06
N PRO A 76 -2.33 14.70 12.33
CA PRO A 76 -3.17 14.06 13.34
C PRO A 76 -4.39 14.88 13.73
N ASP A 77 -4.41 16.16 13.44
CA ASP A 77 -5.54 17.04 13.78
C ASP A 77 -6.70 16.92 12.79
N LEU A 78 -6.49 16.26 11.66
CA LEU A 78 -7.54 16.05 10.67
C LEU A 78 -8.34 14.79 11.01
N ARG A 79 -9.65 14.82 10.73
CA ARG A 79 -10.49 13.63 10.81
C ARG A 79 -10.07 12.65 9.72
N SER A 80 -10.38 11.36 9.94
CA SER A 80 -10.01 10.32 8.98
C SER A 80 -10.45 10.64 7.55
N ARG A 81 -11.70 11.09 7.38
CA ARG A 81 -12.22 11.39 6.04
C ARG A 81 -11.57 12.62 5.41
N ASP A 82 -11.08 13.56 6.24
CA ASP A 82 -10.45 14.78 5.73
C ASP A 82 -8.99 14.55 5.37
N ARG A 83 -8.43 13.41 5.77
CA ARG A 83 -7.06 13.03 5.42
C ARG A 83 -6.96 12.45 4.02
N VAL A 84 -8.05 11.90 3.48
CA VAL A 84 -8.01 11.22 2.18
C VAL A 84 -7.93 12.25 1.07
N VAL A 85 -6.82 12.24 0.34
CA VAL A 85 -6.59 13.16 -0.79
C VAL A 85 -7.01 12.52 -2.10
N LYS A 86 -6.68 11.24 -2.28
CA LYS A 86 -7.05 10.47 -3.46
C LYS A 86 -7.40 9.06 -3.04
N LYS A 87 -8.32 8.45 -3.78
CA LYS A 87 -8.73 7.07 -3.53
C LYS A 87 -9.00 6.36 -4.85
N SER A 88 -8.63 5.08 -4.92
CA SER A 88 -8.89 4.24 -6.07
C SER A 88 -8.97 2.79 -5.62
N GLU A 89 -9.51 1.92 -6.47
CA GLU A 89 -9.48 0.48 -6.26
C GLU A 89 -8.79 -0.19 -7.43
N LYS A 90 -8.04 -1.24 -7.12
CA LYS A 90 -7.34 -2.05 -8.12
C LYS A 90 -7.67 -3.52 -7.89
N ASP A 91 -7.49 -4.32 -8.93
CA ASP A 91 -7.82 -5.74 -8.90
C ASP A 91 -6.63 -6.62 -8.53
N SER A 92 -5.53 -6.02 -8.09
CA SER A 92 -4.38 -6.77 -7.59
C SER A 92 -3.54 -5.87 -6.69
N LEU A 93 -2.75 -6.51 -5.83
CA LEU A 93 -1.82 -5.77 -4.98
C LEU A 93 -0.70 -5.13 -5.81
N TYR A 94 -0.27 -5.81 -6.86
CA TYR A 94 0.74 -5.29 -7.77
C TYR A 94 0.29 -3.96 -8.40
N ALA A 95 -0.91 -3.93 -8.95
CA ALA A 95 -1.44 -2.72 -9.57
C ALA A 95 -1.64 -1.61 -8.54
N ALA A 96 -2.10 -1.98 -7.34
CA ALA A 96 -2.29 -1.01 -6.25
C ALA A 96 -0.97 -0.38 -5.84
N MET A 97 0.07 -1.18 -5.67
CA MET A 97 1.39 -0.69 -5.28
C MET A 97 1.99 0.23 -6.34
N ASP A 98 1.80 -0.11 -7.62
CA ASP A 98 2.29 0.71 -8.71
C ASP A 98 1.68 2.12 -8.65
N VAL A 99 0.38 2.20 -8.45
CA VAL A 99 -0.32 3.48 -8.31
C VAL A 99 0.10 4.21 -7.04
N GLY A 100 0.18 3.49 -5.93
CA GLY A 100 0.52 4.09 -4.64
C GLY A 100 1.91 4.69 -4.60
N THR A 101 2.89 4.02 -5.21
CA THR A 101 4.26 4.54 -5.25
C THR A 101 4.34 5.82 -6.07
N ILE A 102 3.63 5.86 -7.19
CA ILE A 102 3.58 7.06 -8.02
C ILE A 102 2.92 8.21 -7.27
N TRP A 103 1.79 7.96 -6.64
CA TRP A 103 1.06 8.98 -5.89
C TRP A 103 1.91 9.57 -4.77
N LEU A 104 2.60 8.70 -4.02
CA LEU A 104 3.42 9.17 -2.90
C LEU A 104 4.56 10.03 -3.38
N GLU A 105 5.27 9.59 -4.42
CA GLU A 105 6.38 10.37 -4.96
C GLU A 105 5.94 11.73 -5.47
N ARG A 106 4.84 11.77 -6.21
CA ARG A 106 4.33 13.04 -6.71
C ARG A 106 3.87 13.96 -5.59
N ALA A 107 3.20 13.40 -4.58
CA ALA A 107 2.73 14.18 -3.45
C ALA A 107 3.89 14.79 -2.67
N LEU A 108 4.90 14.00 -2.36
CA LEU A 108 6.07 14.48 -1.61
C LEU A 108 6.91 15.47 -2.42
N ALA A 109 6.84 15.39 -3.74
CA ALA A 109 7.51 16.33 -4.63
C ALA A 109 6.69 17.60 -4.87
N GLY A 110 5.49 17.70 -4.30
CA GLY A 110 4.62 18.88 -4.48
C GLY A 110 3.96 18.94 -5.84
N LYS A 111 3.74 17.82 -6.50
CA LYS A 111 3.21 17.75 -7.87
C LYS A 111 1.81 17.14 -7.95
N LEU A 112 1.05 17.26 -6.92
CA LEU A 112 -0.34 16.79 -6.95
C LEU A 112 -1.22 17.67 -7.82
#